data_66a51c6886e721bea585211c0be225ca
#
_entry.id   66a51c6886e721bea585211c0be225ca
#
_cell.length_a   1.000
_cell.length_b   1.000
_cell.length_c   1.000
_cell.angle_alpha   90.00
_cell.angle_beta   90.00
_cell.angle_gamma   90.00
#
_symmetry.space_group_name_H-M   'P 1'
#
loop_
_entity.id
_entity.type
_entity.pdbx_description
1 polymer ?
#
loop_
_entity_poly.entity_id
_entity_poly.type
_entity_poly.pdbx_seq_one_letter_code
_entity_poly.pdbx_strand_id
1 'polypeptide(L)'
;MKKTNLSWVGALLVFALLLWCTAATPGKIDDPSTYTCAVYSSALSLLPPVVAIVLALNTKEVYTSLLVGIATGALLYANGNLELALTTLFFNEDGGMVSKLSDSSNVGILVFLVMLGILVALMNKAGGSAAFGRWASTHIHTRAGAQFATLLLGILIFVDDYFNCLTVGSVMRPVTDRQKVSRAKLAYLIDATAAPICIIAPVSSWAAAVTSSVPEGSGINGFTMFLRTIPYNYYAILTMVMSLFLIFSGLDYGPMKKHEDNALLGDLFTTDDRPYGDDVDDSSDTRGHVVDLIAPVLVLIAACIFGMVYTGGFFEGVDFITAFADCSASVGLVMGSAIALMFTFVFYRVRGVMTFQDFAACIPEGFKAMVSPMLILTLAWTLSGMTGLLGAKYYVASLLSGSAAALQYLLPIIIFVVAVFLAFATGTSWGTFSILVPIVCHAFPEGEMLVVSIAACLSGAVCGDHCSPISDTTIMASAGAHCCHVNHVSTQLPYAMTAAAISAGCYLLCGAAQAVLGDAANTLTSFVLLACAIAIELVVLSIVRARMGHTGKEEVTKS
;
A
#
# COMPACT_ATOMS: atom_id res chain seq x y z
N MET A 1 9.34 17.78 24.38
CA MET A 1 8.90 19.12 23.89
C MET A 1 9.98 19.98 23.23
N LYS A 2 11.30 19.80 23.45
CA LYS A 2 12.34 20.67 22.82
C LYS A 2 12.79 20.25 21.40
N LYS A 3 12.54 19.01 20.96
CA LYS A 3 12.92 18.56 19.59
C LYS A 3 11.93 18.98 18.51
N THR A 4 10.65 19.11 18.83
CA THR A 4 9.61 19.52 17.87
C THR A 4 9.75 20.99 17.43
N ASN A 5 10.21 21.88 18.32
CA ASN A 5 10.41 23.29 17.96
C ASN A 5 11.57 23.52 16.97
N LEU A 6 12.59 22.67 16.96
CA LEU A 6 13.75 22.79 16.07
C LEU A 6 13.41 22.34 14.63
N SER A 7 12.49 21.39 14.47
CA SER A 7 12.04 20.94 13.14
C SER A 7 11.16 21.97 12.43
N TRP A 8 10.28 22.66 13.18
CA TRP A 8 9.47 23.76 12.63
C TRP A 8 10.32 24.98 12.26
N VAL A 9 11.35 25.27 13.05
CA VAL A 9 12.32 26.35 12.73
C VAL A 9 13.10 25.99 11.47
N GLY A 10 13.50 24.73 11.29
CA GLY A 10 14.14 24.26 10.07
C GLY A 10 13.21 24.37 8.84
N ALA A 11 11.97 23.97 8.97
CA ALA A 11 10.96 24.09 7.90
C ALA A 11 10.66 25.56 7.55
N LEU A 12 10.54 26.44 8.56
CA LEU A 12 10.37 27.87 8.36
C LEU A 12 11.61 28.53 7.73
N LEU A 13 12.82 28.09 8.07
CA LEU A 13 14.06 28.59 7.46
C LEU A 13 14.18 28.15 5.99
N VAL A 14 13.82 26.90 5.67
CA VAL A 14 13.75 26.42 4.27
C VAL A 14 12.69 27.18 3.49
N PHE A 15 11.52 27.41 4.08
CA PHE A 15 10.45 28.20 3.47
C PHE A 15 10.85 29.67 3.28
N ALA A 16 11.51 30.28 4.27
CA ALA A 16 12.04 31.67 4.17
C ALA A 16 13.17 31.79 3.15
N LEU A 17 14.05 30.78 3.04
CA LEU A 17 15.11 30.71 2.02
C LEU A 17 14.50 30.57 0.62
N LEU A 18 13.46 29.76 0.46
CA LEU A 18 12.72 29.65 -0.78
C LEU A 18 12.03 30.96 -1.16
N LEU A 19 11.38 31.63 -0.23
CA LEU A 19 10.77 32.94 -0.43
C LEU A 19 11.84 33.98 -0.83
N TRP A 20 13.02 33.93 -0.22
CA TRP A 20 14.11 34.87 -0.55
C TRP A 20 14.71 34.60 -1.94
N CYS A 21 14.93 33.33 -2.30
CA CYS A 21 15.42 32.95 -3.62
C CYS A 21 14.41 33.28 -4.75
N THR A 22 13.12 33.29 -4.46
CA THR A 22 12.05 33.58 -5.44
C THR A 22 11.67 35.05 -5.48
N ALA A 23 11.88 35.81 -4.41
CA ALA A 23 11.58 37.25 -4.34
C ALA A 23 12.43 38.13 -5.30
N ALA A 24 13.50 37.57 -5.86
CA ALA A 24 14.41 38.31 -6.76
C ALA A 24 13.87 38.48 -8.20
N THR A 25 12.80 37.77 -8.58
CA THR A 25 12.24 37.83 -9.96
C THR A 25 10.71 37.93 -9.92
N PRO A 26 10.14 39.13 -9.80
CA PRO A 26 8.68 39.28 -9.95
C PRO A 26 8.31 39.05 -11.42
N GLY A 27 7.70 37.94 -11.73
CA GLY A 27 7.19 37.64 -13.06
C GLY A 27 5.70 38.00 -13.17
N LYS A 28 5.34 38.91 -14.03
CA LYS A 28 3.99 38.94 -14.62
C LYS A 28 3.96 37.90 -15.73
N ILE A 29 2.96 37.07 -15.73
CA ILE A 29 2.66 36.24 -16.90
C ILE A 29 1.90 37.13 -17.89
N ASP A 30 2.59 37.53 -18.95
CA ASP A 30 1.97 38.30 -20.03
C ASP A 30 1.15 37.39 -20.97
N ASP A 31 1.60 36.14 -21.15
CA ASP A 31 0.88 35.09 -21.91
C ASP A 31 1.05 33.74 -21.20
N PRO A 32 -0.04 33.14 -20.67
CA PRO A 32 0.01 31.82 -20.01
C PRO A 32 0.51 30.68 -20.91
N SER A 33 0.31 30.79 -22.23
CA SER A 33 0.70 29.72 -23.18
C SER A 33 2.21 29.65 -23.43
N THR A 34 2.94 30.74 -23.15
CA THR A 34 4.39 30.85 -23.35
C THR A 34 5.18 30.94 -22.05
N TYR A 35 4.49 30.89 -20.90
CA TYR A 35 5.14 31.07 -19.62
C TYR A 35 6.02 29.86 -19.25
N THR A 36 7.28 30.14 -18.96
CA THR A 36 8.22 29.21 -18.34
C THR A 36 8.79 29.81 -17.06
N CYS A 37 8.74 29.05 -15.97
CA CYS A 37 9.32 29.53 -14.71
C CYS A 37 10.86 29.55 -14.76
N ALA A 38 11.48 30.38 -13.93
CA ALA A 38 12.93 30.54 -13.90
C ALA A 38 13.72 29.24 -13.58
N VAL A 39 13.07 28.29 -12.93
CA VAL A 39 13.65 27.00 -12.50
C VAL A 39 13.26 25.83 -13.39
N TYR A 40 12.59 26.09 -14.51
CA TYR A 40 12.10 25.03 -15.41
C TYR A 40 13.23 24.11 -15.88
N SER A 41 13.00 22.80 -15.79
CA SER A 41 13.95 21.74 -16.18
C SER A 41 15.33 21.87 -15.51
N SER A 42 15.38 22.33 -14.26
CA SER A 42 16.60 22.43 -13.45
C SER A 42 16.53 21.49 -12.23
N ALA A 43 17.61 21.37 -11.46
CA ALA A 43 17.63 20.61 -10.20
C ALA A 43 16.54 21.07 -9.21
N LEU A 44 16.16 22.34 -9.25
CA LEU A 44 15.10 22.92 -8.41
C LEU A 44 13.69 22.42 -8.80
N SER A 45 13.52 21.85 -10.00
CA SER A 45 12.24 21.22 -10.39
C SER A 45 11.88 19.99 -9.56
N LEU A 46 12.88 19.35 -8.91
CA LEU A 46 12.68 18.24 -7.98
C LEU A 46 12.50 18.70 -6.52
N LEU A 47 12.60 19.99 -6.24
CA LEU A 47 12.52 20.50 -4.87
C LEU A 47 11.14 20.23 -4.21
N PRO A 48 9.97 20.34 -4.87
CA PRO A 48 8.68 20.07 -4.26
C PRO A 48 8.58 18.65 -3.64
N PRO A 49 8.84 17.57 -4.37
CA PRO A 49 8.80 16.22 -3.78
C PRO A 49 9.93 16.01 -2.75
N VAL A 50 11.12 16.58 -2.93
CA VAL A 50 12.21 16.49 -1.95
C VAL A 50 11.81 17.16 -0.63
N VAL A 51 11.19 18.33 -0.66
CA VAL A 51 10.68 19.01 0.54
C VAL A 51 9.60 18.18 1.22
N ALA A 52 8.66 17.63 0.46
CA ALA A 52 7.63 16.74 1.01
C ALA A 52 8.26 15.53 1.72
N ILE A 53 9.22 14.83 1.08
CA ILE A 53 9.92 13.68 1.65
C ILE A 53 10.68 14.06 2.92
N VAL A 54 11.50 15.12 2.86
CA VAL A 54 12.34 15.54 4.00
C VAL A 54 11.47 15.94 5.19
N LEU A 55 10.36 16.66 4.95
CA LEU A 55 9.44 17.02 6.02
C LEU A 55 8.72 15.79 6.57
N ALA A 56 8.23 14.88 5.74
CA ALA A 56 7.58 13.64 6.17
C ALA A 56 8.52 12.80 7.06
N LEU A 57 9.79 12.64 6.67
CA LEU A 57 10.81 11.94 7.47
C LEU A 57 11.06 12.60 8.83
N ASN A 58 11.02 13.94 8.90
CA ASN A 58 11.30 14.68 10.14
C ASN A 58 10.08 14.81 11.05
N THR A 59 8.91 15.09 10.48
CA THR A 59 7.68 15.36 11.24
C THR A 59 6.88 14.08 11.53
N LYS A 60 7.10 13.03 10.73
CA LYS A 60 6.31 11.78 10.71
C LYS A 60 4.83 12.06 10.40
N GLU A 61 4.58 13.06 9.56
CA GLU A 61 3.25 13.48 9.18
C GLU A 61 3.22 13.76 7.67
N VAL A 62 2.30 13.12 6.94
CA VAL A 62 2.28 13.12 5.47
C VAL A 62 1.49 14.28 4.91
N TYR A 63 0.32 14.60 5.47
CA TYR A 63 -0.60 15.59 4.87
C TYR A 63 0.02 16.99 4.81
N THR A 64 0.56 17.48 5.93
CA THR A 64 1.21 18.79 5.98
C THR A 64 2.49 18.80 5.17
N SER A 65 3.23 17.70 5.11
CA SER A 65 4.44 17.57 4.30
C SER A 65 4.14 17.67 2.81
N LEU A 66 3.09 17.00 2.32
CA LEU A 66 2.61 17.12 0.95
C LEU A 66 2.15 18.55 0.64
N LEU A 67 1.37 19.19 1.54
CA LEU A 67 0.90 20.56 1.36
C LEU A 67 2.08 21.56 1.25
N VAL A 68 3.12 21.41 2.08
CA VAL A 68 4.31 22.27 2.01
C VAL A 68 5.09 22.02 0.72
N GLY A 69 5.20 20.76 0.28
CA GLY A 69 5.78 20.42 -1.02
C GLY A 69 5.03 21.06 -2.19
N ILE A 70 3.70 20.97 -2.19
CA ILE A 70 2.81 21.60 -3.19
C ILE A 70 3.01 23.13 -3.19
N ALA A 71 2.97 23.76 -2.01
CA ALA A 71 3.17 25.21 -1.88
C ALA A 71 4.57 25.64 -2.39
N THR A 72 5.60 24.82 -2.12
CA THR A 72 6.95 25.03 -2.66
C THR A 72 6.93 25.00 -4.20
N GLY A 73 6.26 24.01 -4.81
CA GLY A 73 6.14 23.91 -6.26
C GLY A 73 5.42 25.12 -6.87
N ALA A 74 4.31 25.53 -6.29
CA ALA A 74 3.54 26.68 -6.74
C ALA A 74 4.34 27.99 -6.63
N LEU A 75 5.08 28.19 -5.54
CA LEU A 75 5.95 29.36 -5.36
C LEU A 75 7.10 29.40 -6.37
N LEU A 76 7.73 28.27 -6.65
CA LEU A 76 8.79 28.15 -7.65
C LEU A 76 8.26 28.45 -9.05
N TYR A 77 7.09 27.88 -9.39
CA TYR A 77 6.42 28.14 -10.67
C TYR A 77 6.10 29.63 -10.83
N ALA A 78 5.59 30.25 -9.78
CA ALA A 78 5.18 31.65 -9.78
C ALA A 78 6.35 32.64 -9.62
N ASN A 79 7.61 32.19 -9.59
CA ASN A 79 8.80 33.03 -9.33
C ASN A 79 8.61 33.97 -8.11
N GLY A 80 7.97 33.47 -7.03
CA GLY A 80 7.72 34.20 -5.79
C GLY A 80 6.51 35.12 -5.78
N ASN A 81 5.73 35.20 -6.84
CA ASN A 81 4.47 35.94 -6.85
C ASN A 81 3.40 35.14 -6.08
N LEU A 82 2.95 35.66 -4.94
CA LEU A 82 1.99 34.94 -4.06
C LEU A 82 0.61 34.76 -4.69
N GLU A 83 0.12 35.75 -5.41
CA GLU A 83 -1.19 35.68 -6.09
C GLU A 83 -1.17 34.57 -7.14
N LEU A 84 -0.12 34.58 -8.00
CA LEU A 84 0.07 33.55 -9.01
C LEU A 84 0.31 32.17 -8.37
N ALA A 85 1.06 32.10 -7.25
CA ALA A 85 1.29 30.83 -6.55
C ALA A 85 -0.01 30.23 -6.02
N LEU A 86 -0.89 31.03 -5.42
CA LEU A 86 -2.18 30.59 -4.93
C LEU A 86 -3.12 30.17 -6.07
N THR A 87 -3.19 30.95 -7.14
CA THR A 87 -3.99 30.58 -8.31
C THR A 87 -3.45 29.34 -8.99
N THR A 88 -2.14 29.17 -9.09
CA THR A 88 -1.49 27.97 -9.62
C THR A 88 -1.80 26.75 -8.76
N LEU A 89 -1.66 26.86 -7.45
CA LEU A 89 -1.90 25.75 -6.53
C LEU A 89 -3.31 25.19 -6.65
N PHE A 90 -4.31 26.06 -6.77
CA PHE A 90 -5.70 25.60 -6.79
C PHE A 90 -6.27 25.45 -8.20
N PHE A 91 -6.00 26.36 -9.12
CA PHE A 91 -6.75 26.51 -10.37
C PHE A 91 -5.93 26.38 -11.65
N ASN A 92 -4.62 26.10 -11.57
CA ASN A 92 -3.84 25.86 -12.78
C ASN A 92 -4.42 24.65 -13.53
N GLU A 93 -4.65 24.75 -14.84
CA GLU A 93 -5.32 23.74 -15.65
C GLU A 93 -4.56 22.40 -15.68
N ASP A 94 -3.24 22.42 -15.69
CA ASP A 94 -2.39 21.22 -15.79
C ASP A 94 -2.00 20.62 -14.44
N GLY A 95 -1.88 21.44 -13.38
CA GLY A 95 -1.30 21.00 -12.12
C GLY A 95 -2.07 21.37 -10.87
N GLY A 96 -3.10 22.25 -10.97
CA GLY A 96 -3.86 22.75 -9.81
C GLY A 96 -4.75 21.70 -9.15
N MET A 97 -4.97 21.85 -7.85
CA MET A 97 -5.78 20.89 -7.06
C MET A 97 -7.19 20.72 -7.60
N VAL A 98 -7.86 21.81 -7.99
CA VAL A 98 -9.22 21.77 -8.54
C VAL A 98 -9.23 21.06 -9.88
N SER A 99 -8.24 21.31 -10.74
CA SER A 99 -8.09 20.62 -12.01
C SER A 99 -7.92 19.12 -11.81
N LYS A 100 -7.03 18.70 -10.90
CA LYS A 100 -6.81 17.29 -10.56
C LYS A 100 -8.06 16.61 -9.98
N LEU A 101 -8.85 17.33 -9.18
CA LEU A 101 -10.14 16.84 -8.68
C LEU A 101 -11.27 16.90 -9.73
N SER A 102 -11.10 17.62 -10.82
CA SER A 102 -12.07 17.67 -11.91
C SER A 102 -11.80 16.63 -13.00
N ASP A 103 -10.64 15.96 -12.93
CA ASP A 103 -10.34 14.87 -13.85
C ASP A 103 -11.25 13.67 -13.61
N SER A 104 -11.86 13.15 -14.66
CA SER A 104 -12.85 12.08 -14.57
C SER A 104 -12.26 10.76 -14.07
N SER A 105 -11.00 10.48 -14.40
CA SER A 105 -10.31 9.26 -13.94
C SER A 105 -10.02 9.34 -12.46
N ASN A 106 -9.50 10.47 -11.99
CA ASN A 106 -9.20 10.71 -10.57
C ASN A 106 -10.48 10.66 -9.73
N VAL A 107 -11.53 11.38 -10.13
CA VAL A 107 -12.83 11.34 -9.45
C VAL A 107 -13.42 9.93 -9.48
N GLY A 108 -13.30 9.19 -10.59
CA GLY A 108 -13.73 7.80 -10.67
C GLY A 108 -13.08 6.93 -9.59
N ILE A 109 -11.77 7.08 -9.35
CA ILE A 109 -11.07 6.35 -8.28
C ILE A 109 -11.60 6.75 -6.89
N LEU A 110 -11.82 8.05 -6.63
CA LEU A 110 -12.40 8.49 -5.34
C LEU A 110 -13.80 7.90 -5.12
N VAL A 111 -14.64 7.87 -6.17
CA VAL A 111 -15.98 7.28 -6.11
C VAL A 111 -15.88 5.77 -5.85
N PHE A 112 -14.97 5.06 -6.52
CA PHE A 112 -14.74 3.64 -6.27
C PHE A 112 -14.35 3.38 -4.81
N LEU A 113 -13.41 4.14 -4.26
CA LEU A 113 -12.99 4.00 -2.85
C LEU A 113 -14.16 4.16 -1.89
N VAL A 114 -15.01 5.17 -2.10
CA VAL A 114 -16.22 5.38 -1.28
C VAL A 114 -17.17 4.20 -1.38
N MET A 115 -17.45 3.71 -2.60
CA MET A 115 -18.32 2.54 -2.81
C MET A 115 -17.75 1.29 -2.14
N LEU A 116 -16.44 1.12 -2.20
CA LEU A 116 -15.74 0.03 -1.52
C LEU A 116 -15.91 0.13 0.01
N GLY A 117 -15.69 1.31 0.59
CA GLY A 117 -15.89 1.54 2.02
C GLY A 117 -17.33 1.26 2.46
N ILE A 118 -18.33 1.62 1.64
CA ILE A 118 -19.74 1.31 1.91
C ILE A 118 -19.97 -0.21 1.87
N LEU A 119 -19.40 -0.91 0.89
CA LEU A 119 -19.53 -2.38 0.78
C LEU A 119 -18.96 -3.07 2.02
N VAL A 120 -17.82 -2.61 2.50
CA VAL A 120 -17.16 -3.07 3.73
C VAL A 120 -18.06 -2.85 4.95
N ALA A 121 -18.60 -1.64 5.13
CA ALA A 121 -19.51 -1.34 6.22
C ALA A 121 -20.76 -2.25 6.20
N LEU A 122 -21.30 -2.52 5.00
CA LEU A 122 -22.44 -3.44 4.82
C LEU A 122 -22.11 -4.87 5.24
N MET A 123 -20.95 -5.41 4.82
CA MET A 123 -20.52 -6.79 5.17
C MET A 123 -20.33 -6.95 6.68
N ASN A 124 -19.75 -5.94 7.34
CA ASN A 124 -19.61 -5.93 8.80
C ASN A 124 -20.97 -5.90 9.49
N LYS A 125 -21.86 -5.01 9.06
CA LYS A 125 -23.21 -4.86 9.62
C LYS A 125 -24.09 -6.10 9.42
N ALA A 126 -23.92 -6.85 8.32
CA ALA A 126 -24.64 -8.07 8.05
C ALA A 126 -24.21 -9.27 8.92
N GLY A 127 -23.09 -9.15 9.65
CA GLY A 127 -22.60 -10.21 10.53
C GLY A 127 -21.96 -11.39 9.81
N GLY A 128 -21.59 -11.22 8.53
CA GLY A 128 -20.93 -12.27 7.72
C GLY A 128 -19.58 -12.68 8.29
N SER A 129 -18.80 -11.70 8.77
CA SER A 129 -17.51 -11.91 9.43
C SER A 129 -17.64 -12.75 10.70
N ALA A 130 -18.58 -12.41 11.59
CA ALA A 130 -18.85 -13.17 12.81
C ALA A 130 -19.33 -14.60 12.53
N ALA A 131 -20.11 -14.80 11.45
CA ALA A 131 -20.55 -16.14 11.03
C ALA A 131 -19.40 -17.03 10.56
N PHE A 132 -18.43 -16.46 9.84
CA PHE A 132 -17.22 -17.18 9.45
C PHE A 132 -16.40 -17.61 10.68
N GLY A 133 -16.24 -16.72 11.66
CA GLY A 133 -15.56 -17.05 12.91
C GLY A 133 -16.22 -18.21 13.66
N ARG A 134 -17.55 -18.23 13.77
CA ARG A 134 -18.30 -19.36 14.36
C ARG A 134 -18.08 -20.66 13.59
N TRP A 135 -18.15 -20.62 12.26
CA TRP A 135 -17.89 -21.79 11.42
C TRP A 135 -16.45 -22.30 11.61
N ALA A 136 -15.47 -21.41 11.57
CA ALA A 136 -14.06 -21.73 11.73
C ALA A 136 -13.76 -22.36 13.11
N SER A 137 -14.34 -21.82 14.20
CA SER A 137 -14.13 -22.37 15.55
C SER A 137 -14.70 -23.77 15.74
N THR A 138 -15.66 -24.21 14.93
CA THR A 138 -16.22 -25.56 14.98
C THR A 138 -15.51 -26.58 14.09
N HIS A 139 -14.80 -26.12 13.04
CA HIS A 139 -14.18 -27.00 12.05
C HIS A 139 -12.63 -27.04 12.14
N ILE A 140 -12.02 -26.06 12.78
CA ILE A 140 -10.57 -25.95 12.89
C ILE A 140 -10.10 -26.45 14.26
N HIS A 141 -9.32 -27.53 14.26
CA HIS A 141 -8.89 -28.22 15.47
C HIS A 141 -7.38 -28.26 15.67
N THR A 142 -6.60 -27.63 14.76
CA THR A 142 -5.13 -27.64 14.86
C THR A 142 -4.58 -26.21 14.82
N ARG A 143 -3.44 -26.02 15.48
CA ARG A 143 -2.74 -24.74 15.51
C ARG A 143 -2.33 -24.24 14.11
N ALA A 144 -1.76 -25.13 13.29
CA ALA A 144 -1.43 -24.82 11.91
C ALA A 144 -2.68 -24.51 11.08
N GLY A 145 -3.79 -25.26 11.32
CA GLY A 145 -5.07 -25.02 10.68
C GLY A 145 -5.65 -23.64 11.01
N ALA A 146 -5.55 -23.19 12.26
CA ALA A 146 -6.02 -21.85 12.66
C ALA A 146 -5.20 -20.75 11.98
N GLN A 147 -3.87 -20.87 11.97
CA GLN A 147 -3.00 -19.92 11.28
C GLN A 147 -3.22 -19.92 9.76
N PHE A 148 -3.36 -21.09 9.15
CA PHE A 148 -3.63 -21.20 7.72
C PHE A 148 -5.00 -20.62 7.34
N ALA A 149 -6.04 -20.87 8.15
CA ALA A 149 -7.35 -20.26 7.94
C ALA A 149 -7.33 -18.74 8.10
N THR A 150 -6.50 -18.21 9.02
CA THR A 150 -6.26 -16.77 9.14
C THR A 150 -5.64 -16.21 7.86
N LEU A 151 -4.59 -16.84 7.37
CA LEU A 151 -3.91 -16.46 6.12
C LEU A 151 -4.89 -16.52 4.93
N LEU A 152 -5.67 -17.60 4.83
CA LEU A 152 -6.63 -17.79 3.73
C LEU A 152 -7.75 -16.74 3.77
N LEU A 153 -8.25 -16.41 4.96
CA LEU A 153 -9.25 -15.35 5.11
C LEU A 153 -8.67 -13.99 4.75
N GLY A 154 -7.43 -13.70 5.17
CA GLY A 154 -6.73 -12.49 4.78
C GLY A 154 -6.54 -12.38 3.27
N ILE A 155 -6.14 -13.47 2.60
CA ILE A 155 -6.06 -13.51 1.14
C ILE A 155 -7.43 -13.29 0.50
N LEU A 156 -8.50 -13.84 1.05
CA LEU A 156 -9.86 -13.65 0.52
C LEU A 156 -10.34 -12.19 0.64
N ILE A 157 -9.90 -11.49 1.68
CA ILE A 157 -10.27 -10.07 1.93
C ILE A 157 -9.20 -9.15 1.34
N PHE A 158 -8.79 -9.37 0.10
CA PHE A 158 -7.74 -8.61 -0.59
C PHE A 158 -8.19 -7.24 -1.12
N VAL A 159 -9.45 -6.91 -0.97
CA VAL A 159 -10.08 -5.77 -1.62
C VAL A 159 -9.56 -4.45 -1.03
N ASP A 160 -9.30 -4.42 0.29
CA ASP A 160 -8.79 -3.27 1.02
C ASP A 160 -8.03 -3.73 2.27
N ASP A 161 -6.87 -3.14 2.53
CA ASP A 161 -5.96 -3.52 3.61
C ASP A 161 -6.47 -3.13 5.01
N TYR A 162 -7.11 -1.98 5.17
CA TYR A 162 -7.71 -1.56 6.44
C TYR A 162 -8.86 -2.50 6.84
N PHE A 163 -9.72 -2.81 5.88
CA PHE A 163 -10.79 -3.76 6.09
C PHE A 163 -10.26 -5.15 6.44
N ASN A 164 -9.22 -5.60 5.76
CA ASN A 164 -8.53 -6.85 6.05
C ASN A 164 -8.10 -6.90 7.52
N CYS A 165 -7.32 -5.90 7.97
CA CYS A 165 -6.76 -5.87 9.32
C CYS A 165 -7.84 -6.02 10.41
N LEU A 166 -8.91 -5.25 10.33
CA LEU A 166 -9.96 -5.26 11.35
C LEU A 166 -10.83 -6.52 11.29
N THR A 167 -11.18 -6.95 10.08
CA THR A 167 -12.10 -8.09 9.89
C THR A 167 -11.43 -9.41 10.21
N VAL A 168 -10.25 -9.69 9.64
CA VAL A 168 -9.51 -10.93 9.90
C VAL A 168 -9.21 -11.08 11.38
N GLY A 169 -8.80 -9.98 12.03
CA GLY A 169 -8.51 -9.95 13.46
C GLY A 169 -9.72 -10.34 14.32
N SER A 170 -10.82 -9.62 14.16
CA SER A 170 -12.03 -9.87 14.95
C SER A 170 -12.61 -11.28 14.75
N VAL A 171 -12.52 -11.80 13.53
CA VAL A 171 -13.06 -13.12 13.14
C VAL A 171 -12.20 -14.27 13.64
N MET A 172 -10.86 -14.15 13.50
CA MET A 172 -9.95 -15.26 13.76
C MET A 172 -9.41 -15.30 15.19
N ARG A 173 -9.51 -14.21 15.93
CA ARG A 173 -9.06 -14.14 17.32
C ARG A 173 -9.62 -15.27 18.20
N PRO A 174 -10.93 -15.54 18.26
CA PRO A 174 -11.45 -16.63 19.09
C PRO A 174 -10.97 -18.02 18.63
N VAL A 175 -10.69 -18.18 17.33
CA VAL A 175 -10.20 -19.44 16.76
C VAL A 175 -8.73 -19.67 17.13
N THR A 176 -7.89 -18.65 16.98
CA THR A 176 -6.45 -18.69 17.29
C THR A 176 -6.20 -18.84 18.78
N ASP A 177 -6.96 -18.15 19.63
CA ASP A 177 -6.88 -18.29 21.09
C ASP A 177 -7.15 -19.72 21.54
N ARG A 178 -8.21 -20.33 21.03
CA ARG A 178 -8.57 -21.72 21.33
C ARG A 178 -7.47 -22.71 20.93
N GLN A 179 -6.72 -22.39 19.86
CA GLN A 179 -5.62 -23.20 19.36
C GLN A 179 -4.25 -22.78 19.94
N LYS A 180 -4.23 -21.92 20.96
CA LYS A 180 -3.01 -21.46 21.65
C LYS A 180 -1.99 -20.82 20.70
N VAL A 181 -2.44 -20.02 19.74
CA VAL A 181 -1.61 -19.14 18.91
C VAL A 181 -1.52 -17.80 19.61
N SER A 182 -0.33 -17.23 19.72
CA SER A 182 -0.16 -15.93 20.40
C SER A 182 -0.86 -14.79 19.65
N ARG A 183 -1.27 -13.77 20.41
CA ARG A 183 -1.87 -12.56 19.82
C ARG A 183 -0.90 -11.83 18.89
N ALA A 184 0.41 -11.87 19.19
CA ALA A 184 1.45 -11.34 18.32
C ALA A 184 1.54 -12.09 16.98
N LYS A 185 1.41 -13.43 16.99
CA LYS A 185 1.40 -14.23 15.75
C LYS A 185 0.14 -13.96 14.92
N LEU A 186 -1.01 -13.84 15.58
CA LEU A 186 -2.25 -13.45 14.89
C LEU A 186 -2.09 -12.07 14.24
N ALA A 187 -1.58 -11.06 14.96
CA ALA A 187 -1.33 -9.73 14.42
C ALA A 187 -0.39 -9.76 13.21
N TYR A 188 0.70 -10.56 13.28
CA TYR A 188 1.59 -10.75 12.13
C TYR A 188 0.88 -11.33 10.91
N LEU A 189 0.05 -12.37 11.07
CA LEU A 189 -0.66 -12.98 9.96
C LEU A 189 -1.69 -12.04 9.31
N ILE A 190 -2.32 -11.19 10.11
CA ILE A 190 -3.23 -10.15 9.64
C ILE A 190 -2.45 -9.13 8.80
N ASP A 191 -1.41 -8.55 9.36
CA ASP A 191 -0.61 -7.50 8.72
C ASP A 191 0.08 -8.02 7.45
N ALA A 192 0.62 -9.25 7.50
CA ALA A 192 1.23 -9.92 6.35
C ALA A 192 0.25 -10.19 5.19
N THR A 193 -1.07 -10.25 5.45
CA THR A 193 -2.09 -10.47 4.40
C THR A 193 -2.88 -9.21 4.05
N ALA A 194 -2.59 -8.07 4.67
CA ALA A 194 -3.22 -6.80 4.36
C ALA A 194 -2.57 -6.15 3.11
N ALA A 195 -1.71 -5.17 3.29
CA ALA A 195 -1.04 -4.49 2.18
C ALA A 195 -0.28 -5.44 1.23
N PRO A 196 0.45 -6.50 1.70
CA PRO A 196 1.15 -7.40 0.78
C PRO A 196 0.24 -8.15 -0.20
N ILE A 197 -0.99 -8.46 0.17
CA ILE A 197 -1.94 -9.08 -0.76
C ILE A 197 -2.63 -8.05 -1.64
N CYS A 198 -3.05 -6.92 -1.07
CA CYS A 198 -3.74 -5.87 -1.83
C CYS A 198 -2.90 -5.32 -2.99
N ILE A 199 -1.56 -5.23 -2.82
CA ILE A 199 -0.65 -4.68 -3.83
C ILE A 199 -0.39 -5.61 -5.02
N ILE A 200 -0.77 -6.88 -4.94
CA ILE A 200 -0.67 -7.84 -6.05
C ILE A 200 -2.05 -8.25 -6.58
N ALA A 201 -3.12 -7.70 -6.01
CA ALA A 201 -4.49 -8.01 -6.40
C ALA A 201 -5.02 -6.97 -7.41
N PRO A 202 -5.43 -7.38 -8.62
CA PRO A 202 -5.82 -6.44 -9.69
C PRO A 202 -7.14 -5.71 -9.44
N VAL A 203 -7.95 -6.18 -8.49
CA VAL A 203 -9.23 -5.55 -8.11
C VAL A 203 -9.17 -5.20 -6.63
N SER A 204 -8.38 -4.16 -6.31
CA SER A 204 -8.19 -3.69 -4.93
C SER A 204 -8.15 -2.16 -4.88
N SER A 205 -8.27 -1.60 -3.69
CA SER A 205 -8.03 -0.18 -3.44
C SER A 205 -6.62 0.25 -3.89
N TRP A 206 -5.64 -0.64 -3.76
CA TRP A 206 -4.26 -0.41 -4.17
C TRP A 206 -4.07 -0.37 -5.68
N ALA A 207 -4.71 -1.29 -6.44
CA ALA A 207 -4.66 -1.26 -7.90
C ALA A 207 -5.20 0.07 -8.45
N ALA A 208 -6.29 0.57 -7.86
CA ALA A 208 -6.87 1.85 -8.19
C ALA A 208 -5.92 3.02 -7.86
N ALA A 209 -5.38 3.05 -6.64
CA ALA A 209 -4.49 4.11 -6.17
C ALA A 209 -3.17 4.18 -6.95
N VAL A 210 -2.53 3.04 -7.20
CA VAL A 210 -1.29 2.98 -7.97
C VAL A 210 -1.53 3.40 -9.43
N THR A 211 -2.63 2.94 -10.04
CA THR A 211 -3.03 3.35 -11.39
C THR A 211 -3.15 4.86 -11.49
N SER A 212 -3.82 5.49 -10.54
CA SER A 212 -4.03 6.94 -10.51
C SER A 212 -2.79 7.76 -10.11
N SER A 213 -1.75 7.10 -9.56
CA SER A 213 -0.49 7.75 -9.22
C SER A 213 0.45 7.94 -10.42
N VAL A 214 0.16 7.30 -11.55
CA VAL A 214 0.89 7.51 -12.81
C VAL A 214 0.50 8.86 -13.39
N PRO A 215 1.48 9.75 -13.71
CA PRO A 215 1.18 11.09 -14.21
C PRO A 215 0.41 11.08 -15.54
N GLU A 216 -0.60 11.93 -15.63
CA GLU A 216 -1.33 12.16 -16.87
C GLU A 216 -0.39 12.65 -17.98
N GLY A 217 -0.68 12.23 -19.22
CA GLY A 217 0.14 12.61 -20.38
C GLY A 217 1.53 11.96 -20.42
N SER A 218 1.83 11.02 -19.51
CA SER A 218 3.08 10.23 -19.55
C SER A 218 3.12 9.20 -20.69
N GLY A 219 1.98 8.89 -21.31
CA GLY A 219 1.85 7.81 -22.28
C GLY A 219 1.80 6.40 -21.65
N ILE A 220 1.84 6.30 -20.32
CA ILE A 220 1.84 5.05 -19.58
C ILE A 220 0.40 4.71 -19.16
N ASN A 221 -0.10 3.53 -19.56
CA ASN A 221 -1.33 3.01 -18.97
C ASN A 221 -1.04 2.52 -17.54
N GLY A 222 -1.56 3.23 -16.55
CA GLY A 222 -1.28 2.97 -15.14
C GLY A 222 -1.74 1.59 -14.67
N PHE A 223 -2.87 1.09 -15.18
CA PHE A 223 -3.36 -0.24 -14.81
C PHE A 223 -2.52 -1.36 -15.42
N THR A 224 -2.17 -1.27 -16.69
CA THR A 224 -1.25 -2.22 -17.34
C THR A 224 0.11 -2.22 -16.66
N MET A 225 0.61 -1.04 -16.31
CA MET A 225 1.84 -0.91 -15.56
C MET A 225 1.73 -1.60 -14.18
N PHE A 226 0.64 -1.39 -13.45
CA PHE A 226 0.38 -2.08 -12.18
C PHE A 226 0.41 -3.61 -12.36
N LEU A 227 -0.30 -4.16 -13.35
CA LEU A 227 -0.30 -5.61 -13.64
C LEU A 227 1.13 -6.13 -13.92
N ARG A 228 1.93 -5.38 -14.66
CA ARG A 228 3.32 -5.75 -14.95
C ARG A 228 4.24 -5.71 -13.73
N THR A 229 3.90 -4.95 -12.68
CA THR A 229 4.70 -4.91 -11.43
C THR A 229 4.52 -6.16 -10.57
N ILE A 230 3.42 -6.92 -10.72
CA ILE A 230 3.08 -8.04 -9.85
C ILE A 230 4.22 -9.07 -9.74
N PRO A 231 4.81 -9.61 -10.83
CA PRO A 231 5.90 -10.59 -10.75
C PRO A 231 7.21 -10.02 -10.19
N TYR A 232 7.36 -8.71 -10.13
CA TYR A 232 8.49 -8.01 -9.54
C TYR A 232 8.24 -7.55 -8.10
N ASN A 233 7.04 -7.78 -7.55
CA ASN A 233 6.71 -7.39 -6.18
C ASN A 233 7.24 -8.44 -5.18
N TYR A 234 8.58 -8.49 -5.08
CA TYR A 234 9.28 -9.53 -4.32
C TYR A 234 8.89 -9.55 -2.85
N TYR A 235 8.81 -8.38 -2.19
CA TYR A 235 8.50 -8.34 -0.77
C TYR A 235 7.13 -8.95 -0.44
N ALA A 236 6.11 -8.62 -1.20
CA ALA A 236 4.76 -9.15 -0.98
C ALA A 236 4.72 -10.68 -1.17
N ILE A 237 5.31 -11.17 -2.24
CA ILE A 237 5.33 -12.60 -2.57
C ILE A 237 6.16 -13.39 -1.54
N LEU A 238 7.34 -12.89 -1.16
CA LEU A 238 8.19 -13.52 -0.16
C LEU A 238 7.53 -13.51 1.24
N THR A 239 6.84 -12.44 1.62
CA THR A 239 6.07 -12.41 2.87
C THR A 239 5.00 -13.51 2.92
N MET A 240 4.34 -13.81 1.78
CA MET A 240 3.39 -14.92 1.69
C MET A 240 4.08 -16.29 1.80
N VAL A 241 5.19 -16.48 1.09
CA VAL A 241 6.00 -17.71 1.15
C VAL A 241 6.50 -17.95 2.57
N MET A 242 7.03 -16.92 3.21
CA MET A 242 7.45 -16.96 4.61
C MET A 242 6.30 -17.37 5.53
N SER A 243 5.15 -16.71 5.43
CA SER A 243 3.99 -17.02 6.27
C SER A 243 3.57 -18.49 6.14
N LEU A 244 3.50 -19.00 4.92
CA LEU A 244 3.22 -20.43 4.66
C LEU A 244 4.28 -21.34 5.27
N PHE A 245 5.56 -21.02 5.09
CA PHE A 245 6.64 -21.81 5.67
C PHE A 245 6.57 -21.85 7.19
N LEU A 246 6.38 -20.70 7.85
CA LEU A 246 6.25 -20.59 9.31
C LEU A 246 5.08 -21.42 9.84
N ILE A 247 3.92 -21.35 9.18
CA ILE A 247 2.70 -22.09 9.55
C ILE A 247 2.95 -23.61 9.50
N PHE A 248 3.45 -24.11 8.37
CA PHE A 248 3.56 -25.57 8.17
C PHE A 248 4.82 -26.18 8.79
N SER A 249 5.88 -25.41 8.96
CA SER A 249 7.10 -25.90 9.62
C SER A 249 7.04 -25.80 11.14
N GLY A 250 6.14 -24.96 11.69
CA GLY A 250 6.11 -24.63 13.12
C GLY A 250 7.34 -23.84 13.57
N LEU A 251 8.05 -23.19 12.65
CA LEU A 251 9.21 -22.38 12.96
C LEU A 251 8.76 -21.00 13.43
N ASP A 252 9.26 -20.59 14.59
CA ASP A 252 9.22 -19.21 15.04
C ASP A 252 10.60 -18.79 15.52
N TYR A 253 11.08 -17.59 15.14
CA TYR A 253 12.40 -17.08 15.50
C TYR A 253 12.32 -15.62 15.97
N GLY A 254 13.42 -15.15 16.55
CA GLY A 254 13.44 -13.83 17.16
C GLY A 254 12.48 -13.71 18.33
N PRO A 255 11.96 -12.53 18.63
CA PRO A 255 11.02 -12.32 19.74
C PRO A 255 9.71 -13.12 19.60
N MET A 256 9.25 -13.42 18.38
CA MET A 256 8.03 -14.19 18.14
C MET A 256 8.09 -15.58 18.78
N LYS A 257 9.27 -16.23 18.78
CA LYS A 257 9.42 -17.55 19.39
C LYS A 257 9.00 -17.54 20.87
N LYS A 258 9.41 -16.50 21.63
CA LYS A 258 9.03 -16.38 23.05
C LYS A 258 7.51 -16.26 23.22
N HIS A 259 6.85 -15.47 22.36
CA HIS A 259 5.40 -15.31 22.40
C HIS A 259 4.67 -16.61 22.09
N GLU A 260 5.16 -17.37 21.12
CA GLU A 260 4.58 -18.64 20.73
C GLU A 260 4.83 -19.75 21.77
N ASP A 261 6.02 -19.80 22.37
CA ASP A 261 6.33 -20.73 23.46
C ASP A 261 5.44 -20.46 24.69
N ASN A 262 5.21 -19.19 25.06
CA ASN A 262 4.32 -18.82 26.16
C ASN A 262 2.85 -19.13 25.85
N ALA A 263 2.42 -18.94 24.61
CA ALA A 263 1.06 -19.26 24.18
C ALA A 263 0.75 -20.76 24.32
N LEU A 264 1.72 -21.65 24.08
CA LEU A 264 1.57 -23.09 24.33
C LEU A 264 1.29 -23.39 25.81
N LEU A 265 1.86 -22.60 26.72
CA LEU A 265 1.62 -22.70 28.17
C LEU A 265 0.31 -22.03 28.61
N GLY A 266 -0.37 -21.32 27.72
CA GLY A 266 -1.65 -20.65 27.97
C GLY A 266 -1.57 -19.14 28.12
N ASP A 267 -0.36 -18.53 28.06
CA ASP A 267 -0.19 -17.08 28.06
C ASP A 267 -0.11 -16.55 26.62
N LEU A 268 -1.23 -16.05 26.12
CA LEU A 268 -1.36 -15.55 24.75
C LEU A 268 -0.71 -14.18 24.53
N PHE A 269 -0.36 -13.46 25.59
CA PHE A 269 0.08 -12.06 25.52
C PHE A 269 1.58 -11.88 25.81
N THR A 270 2.18 -12.74 26.64
CA THR A 270 3.59 -12.71 27.05
C THR A 270 3.99 -11.50 27.93
N THR A 271 3.27 -10.39 27.86
CA THR A 271 3.49 -9.18 28.66
C THR A 271 2.23 -8.82 29.44
N ASP A 272 2.40 -8.06 30.53
CA ASP A 272 1.29 -7.60 31.37
C ASP A 272 0.46 -6.49 30.69
N ASP A 273 0.97 -5.89 29.61
CA ASP A 273 0.30 -4.83 28.87
C ASP A 273 -0.83 -5.40 28.00
N ARG A 274 -2.07 -5.14 28.40
CA ARG A 274 -3.31 -5.59 27.76
C ARG A 274 -4.20 -4.40 27.42
N PRO A 275 -3.84 -3.61 26.40
CA PRO A 275 -4.50 -2.34 26.11
C PRO A 275 -5.99 -2.47 25.72
N TYR A 276 -6.44 -3.68 25.34
CA TYR A 276 -7.82 -3.94 24.92
C TYR A 276 -8.66 -4.64 25.99
N GLY A 277 -8.10 -4.86 27.21
CA GLY A 277 -8.81 -5.52 28.30
C GLY A 277 -9.18 -6.98 28.00
N ASP A 278 -10.04 -7.54 28.86
CA ASP A 278 -10.63 -8.87 28.67
C ASP A 278 -12.02 -8.73 28.00
N ASP A 279 -12.23 -7.73 27.17
CA ASP A 279 -13.51 -7.50 26.51
C ASP A 279 -13.92 -8.74 25.73
N VAL A 280 -14.90 -9.43 26.26
CA VAL A 280 -15.61 -10.49 25.56
C VAL A 280 -16.35 -9.78 24.43
N ASP A 281 -15.92 -10.02 23.20
CA ASP A 281 -16.64 -9.54 22.03
C ASP A 281 -18.10 -10.02 22.08
N ASP A 282 -18.97 -9.14 22.50
CA ASP A 282 -20.41 -9.35 22.51
C ASP A 282 -20.96 -9.13 21.07
N SER A 283 -20.25 -9.63 20.06
CA SER A 283 -20.72 -9.69 18.68
C SER A 283 -21.78 -10.79 18.54
N SER A 284 -22.85 -10.65 19.31
CA SER A 284 -23.97 -11.59 19.36
C SER A 284 -24.94 -11.46 18.18
N ASP A 285 -24.53 -10.89 17.05
CA ASP A 285 -25.40 -10.91 15.86
C ASP A 285 -25.38 -12.32 15.23
N THR A 286 -26.32 -13.15 15.66
CA THR A 286 -26.48 -14.56 15.23
C THR A 286 -27.11 -14.69 13.85
N ARG A 287 -27.53 -13.59 13.22
CA ARG A 287 -28.30 -13.60 11.95
C ARG A 287 -27.44 -13.80 10.70
N GLY A 288 -26.17 -13.44 10.75
CA GLY A 288 -25.25 -13.56 9.62
C GLY A 288 -24.87 -15.01 9.30
N HIS A 289 -24.62 -15.31 8.02
CA HIS A 289 -24.06 -16.55 7.51
C HIS A 289 -22.75 -16.27 6.76
N VAL A 290 -21.89 -17.27 6.59
CA VAL A 290 -20.62 -17.16 5.86
C VAL A 290 -20.81 -16.59 4.44
N VAL A 291 -21.93 -16.93 3.80
CA VAL A 291 -22.27 -16.42 2.46
C VAL A 291 -22.46 -14.89 2.44
N ASP A 292 -22.79 -14.26 3.58
CA ASP A 292 -22.95 -12.81 3.68
C ASP A 292 -21.61 -12.06 3.64
N LEU A 293 -20.50 -12.75 3.86
CA LEU A 293 -19.15 -12.23 3.62
C LEU A 293 -18.67 -12.54 2.20
N ILE A 294 -18.83 -13.80 1.77
CA ILE A 294 -18.19 -14.28 0.54
C ILE A 294 -18.92 -13.79 -0.72
N ALA A 295 -20.26 -13.79 -0.74
CA ALA A 295 -21.03 -13.45 -1.94
C ALA A 295 -20.81 -12.01 -2.43
N PRO A 296 -20.83 -10.95 -1.57
CA PRO A 296 -20.51 -9.60 -1.99
C PRO A 296 -19.12 -9.43 -2.60
N VAL A 297 -18.11 -10.09 -2.02
CA VAL A 297 -16.72 -10.02 -2.51
C VAL A 297 -16.61 -10.69 -3.88
N LEU A 298 -17.18 -11.87 -4.06
CA LEU A 298 -17.17 -12.58 -5.36
C LEU A 298 -17.90 -11.78 -6.44
N VAL A 299 -19.02 -11.17 -6.10
CA VAL A 299 -19.77 -10.32 -7.05
C VAL A 299 -18.98 -9.05 -7.38
N LEU A 300 -18.32 -8.43 -6.40
CA LEU A 300 -17.46 -7.28 -6.63
C LEU A 300 -16.36 -7.62 -7.64
N ILE A 301 -15.63 -8.71 -7.42
CA ILE A 301 -14.54 -9.16 -8.31
C ILE A 301 -15.08 -9.40 -9.73
N ALA A 302 -16.15 -10.20 -9.84
CA ALA A 302 -16.73 -10.54 -11.14
C ALA A 302 -17.27 -9.31 -11.87
N ALA A 303 -17.95 -8.39 -11.17
CA ALA A 303 -18.49 -7.16 -11.73
C ALA A 303 -17.40 -6.16 -12.12
N CYS A 304 -16.31 -6.05 -11.34
CA CYS A 304 -15.18 -5.20 -11.71
C CYS A 304 -14.44 -5.76 -12.94
N ILE A 305 -14.17 -7.06 -12.98
CA ILE A 305 -13.57 -7.70 -14.19
C ILE A 305 -14.46 -7.47 -15.41
N PHE A 306 -15.79 -7.67 -15.27
CA PHE A 306 -16.74 -7.40 -16.35
C PHE A 306 -16.68 -5.94 -16.79
N GLY A 307 -16.70 -4.98 -15.87
CA GLY A 307 -16.59 -3.55 -16.15
C GLY A 307 -15.28 -3.19 -16.86
N MET A 308 -14.16 -3.78 -16.45
CA MET A 308 -12.85 -3.57 -17.10
C MET A 308 -12.83 -4.10 -18.52
N VAL A 309 -13.22 -5.36 -18.77
CA VAL A 309 -13.22 -5.91 -20.13
C VAL A 309 -14.27 -5.23 -21.04
N TYR A 310 -15.38 -4.74 -20.45
CA TYR A 310 -16.36 -3.94 -21.16
C TYR A 310 -15.75 -2.63 -21.67
N THR A 311 -15.08 -1.89 -20.80
CA THR A 311 -14.43 -0.61 -21.16
C THR A 311 -13.22 -0.78 -22.08
N GLY A 312 -12.60 -1.97 -22.10
CA GLY A 312 -11.49 -2.31 -23.00
C GLY A 312 -11.93 -2.84 -24.37
N GLY A 313 -13.24 -2.83 -24.69
CA GLY A 313 -13.73 -3.17 -26.04
C GLY A 313 -13.87 -4.67 -26.31
N PHE A 314 -13.93 -5.53 -25.28
CA PHE A 314 -14.12 -6.97 -25.46
C PHE A 314 -15.36 -7.31 -26.29
N PHE A 315 -16.47 -6.62 -26.06
CA PHE A 315 -17.72 -6.82 -26.79
C PHE A 315 -17.71 -6.21 -28.20
N GLU A 316 -16.66 -5.43 -28.53
CA GLU A 316 -16.39 -4.88 -29.85
C GLU A 316 -15.41 -5.75 -30.67
N GLY A 317 -14.98 -6.89 -30.09
CA GLY A 317 -14.14 -7.88 -30.77
C GLY A 317 -12.65 -7.84 -30.38
N VAL A 318 -12.28 -7.05 -29.37
CA VAL A 318 -10.94 -7.09 -28.79
C VAL A 318 -10.80 -8.38 -27.96
N ASP A 319 -9.65 -9.05 -28.02
CA ASP A 319 -9.42 -10.25 -27.19
C ASP A 319 -9.42 -9.91 -25.69
N PHE A 320 -9.72 -10.91 -24.85
CA PHE A 320 -9.89 -10.71 -23.40
C PHE A 320 -8.65 -10.12 -22.72
N ILE A 321 -7.46 -10.57 -23.10
CA ILE A 321 -6.21 -10.12 -22.45
C ILE A 321 -5.94 -8.66 -22.79
N THR A 322 -6.05 -8.29 -24.06
CA THR A 322 -5.88 -6.92 -24.53
C THR A 322 -6.97 -6.00 -23.96
N ALA A 323 -8.23 -6.42 -23.99
CA ALA A 323 -9.33 -5.65 -23.41
C ALA A 323 -9.15 -5.40 -21.92
N PHE A 324 -8.67 -6.39 -21.16
CA PHE A 324 -8.40 -6.24 -19.74
C PHE A 324 -7.18 -5.33 -19.47
N ALA A 325 -6.13 -5.42 -20.28
CA ALA A 325 -4.92 -4.62 -20.11
C ALA A 325 -5.15 -3.12 -20.48
N ASP A 326 -5.90 -2.85 -21.55
CA ASP A 326 -6.12 -1.49 -22.06
C ASP A 326 -7.42 -0.85 -21.55
N CYS A 327 -8.04 -1.44 -20.52
CA CYS A 327 -9.30 -0.95 -19.97
C CYS A 327 -9.19 0.45 -19.34
N SER A 328 -10.33 1.14 -19.26
CA SER A 328 -10.49 2.30 -18.38
C SER A 328 -10.76 1.80 -16.96
N ALA A 329 -9.68 1.60 -16.17
CA ALA A 329 -9.79 1.00 -14.82
C ALA A 329 -10.72 1.82 -13.91
N SER A 330 -10.65 3.15 -13.93
CA SER A 330 -11.52 4.02 -13.11
C SER A 330 -13.00 3.78 -13.40
N VAL A 331 -13.38 3.72 -14.68
CA VAL A 331 -14.78 3.47 -15.09
C VAL A 331 -15.18 2.04 -14.76
N GLY A 332 -14.34 1.04 -15.07
CA GLY A 332 -14.61 -0.37 -14.80
C GLY A 332 -14.81 -0.67 -13.33
N LEU A 333 -13.98 -0.08 -12.46
CA LEU A 333 -14.08 -0.23 -11.00
C LEU A 333 -15.35 0.44 -10.43
N VAL A 334 -15.71 1.64 -10.90
CA VAL A 334 -16.96 2.31 -10.48
C VAL A 334 -18.19 1.52 -10.90
N MET A 335 -18.24 1.04 -12.17
CA MET A 335 -19.35 0.20 -12.64
C MET A 335 -19.46 -1.09 -11.83
N GLY A 336 -18.35 -1.78 -11.62
CA GLY A 336 -18.30 -3.04 -10.88
C GLY A 336 -18.72 -2.87 -9.42
N SER A 337 -18.22 -1.85 -8.74
CA SER A 337 -18.58 -1.59 -7.34
C SER A 337 -20.06 -1.16 -7.20
N ALA A 338 -20.60 -0.39 -8.15
CA ALA A 338 -22.02 -0.04 -8.16
C ALA A 338 -22.91 -1.28 -8.31
N ILE A 339 -22.57 -2.20 -9.21
CA ILE A 339 -23.27 -3.47 -9.39
C ILE A 339 -23.17 -4.31 -8.09
N ALA A 340 -21.99 -4.40 -7.50
CA ALA A 340 -21.77 -5.13 -6.24
C ALA A 340 -22.58 -4.55 -5.09
N LEU A 341 -22.67 -3.22 -4.95
CA LEU A 341 -23.47 -2.56 -3.93
C LEU A 341 -24.97 -2.84 -4.14
N MET A 342 -25.47 -2.72 -5.36
CA MET A 342 -26.86 -3.03 -5.66
C MET A 342 -27.21 -4.50 -5.37
N PHE A 343 -26.32 -5.42 -5.81
CA PHE A 343 -26.47 -6.85 -5.50
C PHE A 343 -26.50 -7.06 -3.97
N THR A 344 -25.53 -6.52 -3.25
CA THR A 344 -25.39 -6.70 -1.80
C THR A 344 -26.61 -6.18 -1.05
N PHE A 345 -27.12 -5.01 -1.45
CA PHE A 345 -28.34 -4.46 -0.86
C PHE A 345 -29.54 -5.40 -1.07
N VAL A 346 -29.80 -5.84 -2.31
CA VAL A 346 -30.91 -6.75 -2.64
C VAL A 346 -30.73 -8.09 -1.92
N PHE A 347 -29.51 -8.64 -1.96
CA PHE A 347 -29.18 -9.90 -1.33
C PHE A 347 -29.44 -9.89 0.18
N TYR A 348 -28.95 -8.88 0.90
CA TYR A 348 -29.18 -8.75 2.34
C TYR A 348 -30.63 -8.45 2.69
N ARG A 349 -31.31 -7.71 1.82
CA ARG A 349 -32.75 -7.43 2.02
C ARG A 349 -33.61 -8.69 1.86
N VAL A 350 -33.34 -9.49 0.84
CA VAL A 350 -34.06 -10.77 0.60
C VAL A 350 -33.78 -11.78 1.74
N ARG A 351 -32.54 -11.81 2.23
CA ARG A 351 -32.17 -12.65 3.37
C ARG A 351 -32.70 -12.15 4.72
N GLY A 352 -33.20 -10.94 4.78
CA GLY A 352 -33.71 -10.33 6.02
C GLY A 352 -32.63 -9.98 7.06
N VAL A 353 -31.34 -9.93 6.67
CA VAL A 353 -30.23 -9.61 7.58
C VAL A 353 -30.04 -8.09 7.75
N MET A 354 -30.64 -7.28 6.88
CA MET A 354 -30.45 -5.82 6.88
C MET A 354 -31.76 -5.07 6.53
N THR A 355 -32.00 -3.95 7.21
CA THR A 355 -33.07 -3.02 6.88
C THR A 355 -32.57 -1.93 5.92
N PHE A 356 -33.49 -1.16 5.32
CA PHE A 356 -33.12 0.00 4.52
C PHE A 356 -32.41 1.08 5.35
N GLN A 357 -32.81 1.25 6.62
CA GLN A 357 -32.16 2.20 7.53
C GLN A 357 -30.72 1.80 7.84
N ASP A 358 -30.44 0.49 8.05
CA ASP A 358 -29.08 -0.02 8.25
C ASP A 358 -28.22 0.23 7.02
N PHE A 359 -28.77 0.00 5.82
CA PHE A 359 -28.05 0.29 4.56
C PHE A 359 -27.71 1.78 4.46
N ALA A 360 -28.70 2.67 4.71
CA ALA A 360 -28.47 4.11 4.66
C ALA A 360 -27.42 4.58 5.68
N ALA A 361 -27.36 3.97 6.86
CA ALA A 361 -26.37 4.27 7.89
C ALA A 361 -24.95 3.88 7.47
N CYS A 362 -24.78 2.81 6.69
CA CYS A 362 -23.47 2.37 6.19
C CYS A 362 -22.86 3.33 5.16
N ILE A 363 -23.66 4.16 4.48
CA ILE A 363 -23.16 5.12 3.47
C ILE A 363 -22.17 6.12 4.09
N PRO A 364 -22.54 6.93 5.11
CA PRO A 364 -21.60 7.86 5.72
C PRO A 364 -20.46 7.15 6.48
N GLU A 365 -20.69 5.96 7.00
CA GLU A 365 -19.66 5.15 7.66
C GLU A 365 -18.57 4.73 6.67
N GLY A 366 -18.96 4.18 5.53
CA GLY A 366 -18.02 3.80 4.46
C GLY A 366 -17.27 5.00 3.88
N PHE A 367 -17.93 6.16 3.72
CA PHE A 367 -17.27 7.39 3.28
C PHE A 367 -16.17 7.82 4.27
N LYS A 368 -16.48 7.81 5.58
CA LYS A 368 -15.52 8.18 6.63
C LYS A 368 -14.30 7.27 6.66
N ALA A 369 -14.47 5.97 6.39
CA ALA A 369 -13.37 5.02 6.35
C ALA A 369 -12.35 5.34 5.25
N MET A 370 -12.79 5.96 4.14
CA MET A 370 -11.94 6.27 2.98
C MET A 370 -11.42 7.72 2.95
N VAL A 371 -11.67 8.53 3.98
CA VAL A 371 -11.21 9.94 4.00
C VAL A 371 -9.69 10.05 3.91
N SER A 372 -8.94 9.22 4.65
CA SER A 372 -7.47 9.26 4.66
C SER A 372 -6.86 8.94 3.30
N PRO A 373 -7.17 7.81 2.65
CA PRO A 373 -6.72 7.53 1.29
C PRO A 373 -7.08 8.63 0.29
N MET A 374 -8.30 9.14 0.33
CA MET A 374 -8.76 10.20 -0.60
C MET A 374 -7.95 11.49 -0.45
N LEU A 375 -7.63 11.90 0.79
CA LEU A 375 -6.80 13.08 1.04
C LEU A 375 -5.38 12.89 0.52
N ILE A 376 -4.77 11.72 0.76
CA ILE A 376 -3.41 11.41 0.28
C ILE A 376 -3.37 11.49 -1.24
N LEU A 377 -4.30 10.82 -1.95
CA LEU A 377 -4.34 10.84 -3.40
C LEU A 377 -4.51 12.27 -3.95
N THR A 378 -5.46 13.04 -3.41
CA THR A 378 -5.69 14.44 -3.83
C THR A 378 -4.42 15.29 -3.73
N LEU A 379 -3.72 15.19 -2.60
CA LEU A 379 -2.48 15.94 -2.37
C LEU A 379 -1.33 15.44 -3.25
N ALA A 380 -1.23 14.13 -3.45
CA ALA A 380 -0.18 13.52 -4.29
C ALA A 380 -0.36 13.89 -5.77
N TRP A 381 -1.58 13.86 -6.31
CA TRP A 381 -1.85 14.32 -7.68
C TRP A 381 -1.51 15.80 -7.87
N THR A 382 -1.83 16.64 -6.87
CA THR A 382 -1.48 18.05 -6.89
C THR A 382 0.04 18.25 -6.86
N LEU A 383 0.76 17.52 -6.00
CA LEU A 383 2.23 17.57 -5.93
C LEU A 383 2.87 17.12 -7.26
N SER A 384 2.35 16.04 -7.85
CA SER A 384 2.76 15.56 -9.17
C SER A 384 2.54 16.62 -10.24
N GLY A 385 1.37 17.28 -10.25
CA GLY A 385 1.05 18.39 -11.14
C GLY A 385 2.04 19.55 -10.99
N MET A 386 2.29 20.01 -9.76
CA MET A 386 3.26 21.07 -9.50
C MET A 386 4.67 20.71 -9.99
N THR A 387 5.10 19.47 -9.75
CA THR A 387 6.39 18.96 -10.20
C THR A 387 6.47 18.89 -11.73
N GLY A 388 5.37 18.51 -12.39
CA GLY A 388 5.24 18.52 -13.86
C GLY A 388 5.37 19.91 -14.46
N LEU A 389 4.70 20.92 -13.87
CA LEU A 389 4.78 22.33 -14.30
C LEU A 389 6.21 22.90 -14.26
N LEU A 390 7.04 22.39 -13.35
CA LEU A 390 8.46 22.76 -13.25
C LEU A 390 9.36 22.03 -14.25
N GLY A 391 8.81 21.15 -15.10
CA GLY A 391 9.57 20.40 -16.11
C GLY A 391 10.51 19.35 -15.54
N ALA A 392 10.22 18.77 -14.37
CA ALA A 392 11.07 17.79 -13.70
C ALA A 392 11.43 16.58 -14.59
N LYS A 393 10.50 16.12 -15.44
CA LYS A 393 10.73 15.03 -16.40
C LYS A 393 11.92 15.28 -17.33
N TYR A 394 12.08 16.52 -17.81
CA TYR A 394 13.16 16.87 -18.73
C TYR A 394 14.52 16.93 -18.00
N TYR A 395 14.53 17.43 -16.76
CA TYR A 395 15.74 17.43 -15.95
C TYR A 395 16.20 16.02 -15.62
N VAL A 396 15.30 15.16 -15.16
CA VAL A 396 15.63 13.75 -14.86
C VAL A 396 16.11 13.02 -16.11
N ALA A 397 15.44 13.20 -17.25
CA ALA A 397 15.88 12.63 -18.51
C ALA A 397 17.30 13.09 -18.91
N SER A 398 17.64 14.36 -18.67
CA SER A 398 19.00 14.88 -18.92
C SER A 398 20.07 14.26 -18.02
N LEU A 399 19.73 13.96 -16.76
CA LEU A 399 20.63 13.26 -15.84
C LEU A 399 20.91 11.81 -16.27
N LEU A 400 19.87 11.11 -16.74
CA LEU A 400 19.98 9.71 -17.15
C LEU A 400 20.71 9.54 -18.50
N SER A 401 20.61 10.50 -19.39
CA SER A 401 21.33 10.49 -20.68
C SER A 401 22.82 10.85 -20.59
N GLY A 402 23.27 11.31 -19.42
CA GLY A 402 24.67 11.71 -19.17
C GLY A 402 25.56 10.57 -18.69
N SER A 403 26.72 10.94 -18.07
CA SER A 403 27.72 10.01 -17.49
C SER A 403 27.18 9.14 -16.34
N ALA A 404 25.95 9.36 -15.89
CA ALA A 404 25.25 8.56 -14.89
C ALA A 404 24.51 7.33 -15.47
N ALA A 405 24.70 7.00 -16.73
CA ALA A 405 24.03 5.87 -17.38
C ALA A 405 24.20 4.50 -16.64
N ALA A 406 25.34 4.29 -15.97
CA ALA A 406 25.55 3.12 -15.13
C ALA A 406 24.72 3.16 -13.84
N LEU A 407 24.35 4.35 -13.34
CA LEU A 407 23.59 4.50 -12.11
C LEU A 407 22.12 4.10 -12.28
N GLN A 408 21.59 4.19 -13.51
CA GLN A 408 20.20 3.80 -13.80
C GLN A 408 19.91 2.35 -13.40
N TYR A 409 20.89 1.45 -13.54
CA TYR A 409 20.75 0.03 -13.19
C TYR A 409 20.73 -0.22 -11.66
N LEU A 410 21.17 0.74 -10.86
CA LEU A 410 21.08 0.70 -9.40
C LEU A 410 19.80 1.36 -8.88
N LEU A 411 19.05 2.09 -9.71
CA LEU A 411 17.85 2.80 -9.27
C LEU A 411 16.80 1.90 -8.63
N PRO A 412 16.49 0.67 -9.10
CA PRO A 412 15.49 -0.16 -8.44
C PRO A 412 15.81 -0.43 -6.97
N ILE A 413 17.06 -0.80 -6.64
CA ILE A 413 17.43 -1.02 -5.24
C ILE A 413 17.46 0.30 -4.43
N ILE A 414 17.92 1.39 -5.02
CA ILE A 414 17.91 2.72 -4.37
C ILE A 414 16.47 3.13 -4.05
N ILE A 415 15.55 3.00 -5.01
CA ILE A 415 14.13 3.33 -4.84
C ILE A 415 13.50 2.45 -3.77
N PHE A 416 13.79 1.13 -3.76
CA PHE A 416 13.32 0.21 -2.74
C PHE A 416 13.76 0.69 -1.34
N VAL A 417 15.04 0.98 -1.15
CA VAL A 417 15.59 1.43 0.14
C VAL A 417 14.98 2.77 0.56
N VAL A 418 14.88 3.74 -0.36
CA VAL A 418 14.26 5.05 -0.08
C VAL A 418 12.78 4.87 0.31
N ALA A 419 12.04 4.02 -0.40
CA ALA A 419 10.65 3.74 -0.10
C ALA A 419 10.48 3.06 1.28
N VAL A 420 11.35 2.10 1.63
CA VAL A 420 11.37 1.47 2.96
C VAL A 420 11.55 2.52 4.07
N PHE A 421 12.57 3.38 3.94
CA PHE A 421 12.83 4.41 4.95
C PHE A 421 11.72 5.45 5.04
N LEU A 422 11.17 5.87 3.90
CA LEU A 422 10.09 6.86 3.87
C LEU A 422 8.81 6.30 4.51
N ALA A 423 8.39 5.10 4.12
CA ALA A 423 7.22 4.46 4.69
C ALA A 423 7.39 4.14 6.18
N PHE A 424 8.56 3.65 6.59
CA PHE A 424 8.89 3.42 8.00
C PHE A 424 8.77 4.70 8.84
N ALA A 425 9.27 5.82 8.33
CA ALA A 425 9.29 7.09 9.06
C ALA A 425 7.94 7.79 9.09
N THR A 426 7.12 7.62 8.05
CA THR A 426 5.80 8.27 7.93
C THR A 426 4.66 7.40 8.41
N GLY A 427 4.86 6.08 8.46
CA GLY A 427 3.82 5.12 8.83
C GLY A 427 2.72 5.00 7.78
N THR A 428 3.04 5.25 6.50
CA THR A 428 2.08 5.06 5.42
C THR A 428 2.74 4.65 4.11
N SER A 429 2.31 3.52 3.59
CA SER A 429 2.68 3.07 2.25
C SER A 429 2.00 3.90 1.16
N TRP A 430 0.75 4.32 1.37
CA TRP A 430 0.00 5.16 0.42
C TRP A 430 0.68 6.50 0.17
N GLY A 431 1.08 7.22 1.23
CA GLY A 431 1.83 8.46 1.11
C GLY A 431 3.17 8.26 0.40
N THR A 432 3.84 7.15 0.67
CA THR A 432 5.14 6.83 0.09
C THR A 432 5.07 6.59 -1.41
N PHE A 433 4.24 5.66 -1.88
CA PHE A 433 4.17 5.37 -3.32
C PHE A 433 3.57 6.53 -4.11
N SER A 434 2.60 7.26 -3.53
CA SER A 434 1.99 8.41 -4.20
C SER A 434 2.99 9.55 -4.47
N ILE A 435 4.04 9.68 -3.66
CA ILE A 435 5.14 10.61 -3.90
C ILE A 435 6.14 10.04 -4.90
N LEU A 436 6.52 8.78 -4.74
CA LEU A 436 7.65 8.19 -5.48
C LEU A 436 7.30 7.70 -6.87
N VAL A 437 6.09 7.16 -7.11
CA VAL A 437 5.68 6.66 -8.45
C VAL A 437 5.79 7.74 -9.52
N PRO A 438 5.27 8.98 -9.35
CA PRO A 438 5.47 10.04 -10.32
C PRO A 438 6.94 10.34 -10.62
N ILE A 439 7.81 10.31 -9.59
CA ILE A 439 9.25 10.52 -9.75
C ILE A 439 9.88 9.41 -10.60
N VAL A 440 9.50 8.15 -10.35
CA VAL A 440 9.96 7.00 -11.13
C VAL A 440 9.49 7.07 -12.58
N CYS A 441 8.23 7.47 -12.82
CA CYS A 441 7.71 7.68 -14.18
C CYS A 441 8.46 8.79 -14.94
N HIS A 442 8.93 9.83 -14.24
CA HIS A 442 9.77 10.85 -14.84
C HIS A 442 11.20 10.36 -15.13
N ALA A 443 11.72 9.45 -14.30
CA ALA A 443 13.05 8.86 -14.49
C ALA A 443 13.08 7.86 -15.66
N PHE A 444 12.03 7.08 -15.82
CA PHE A 444 11.90 6.07 -16.86
C PHE A 444 10.55 6.25 -17.58
N PRO A 445 10.53 6.91 -18.75
CA PRO A 445 9.27 7.13 -19.48
C PRO A 445 8.68 5.84 -20.06
N GLU A 446 9.50 4.81 -20.27
CA GLU A 446 9.08 3.51 -20.82
C GLU A 446 10.09 2.40 -20.48
N GLY A 447 9.76 1.17 -20.85
CA GLY A 447 10.66 0.02 -20.75
C GLY A 447 10.53 -0.79 -19.45
N GLU A 448 11.32 -1.86 -19.35
CA GLU A 448 11.27 -2.80 -18.23
C GLU A 448 11.81 -2.16 -16.93
N MET A 449 12.78 -1.24 -17.03
CA MET A 449 13.31 -0.50 -15.87
C MET A 449 12.26 0.34 -15.17
N LEU A 450 11.28 0.89 -15.89
CA LEU A 450 10.12 1.56 -15.30
C LEU A 450 9.35 0.59 -14.40
N VAL A 451 8.97 -0.57 -14.94
CA VAL A 451 8.17 -1.57 -14.24
C VAL A 451 8.90 -2.07 -12.98
N VAL A 452 10.17 -2.43 -13.11
CA VAL A 452 11.01 -2.89 -11.98
C VAL A 452 11.15 -1.82 -10.91
N SER A 453 11.36 -0.56 -11.32
CA SER A 453 11.53 0.56 -10.37
C SER A 453 10.23 0.91 -9.66
N ILE A 454 9.09 0.84 -10.34
CA ILE A 454 7.78 1.01 -9.69
C ILE A 454 7.51 -0.17 -8.74
N ALA A 455 7.77 -1.40 -9.15
CA ALA A 455 7.65 -2.57 -8.27
C ALA A 455 8.53 -2.44 -7.03
N ALA A 456 9.75 -1.96 -7.18
CA ALA A 456 10.67 -1.67 -6.08
C ALA A 456 10.13 -0.60 -5.13
N CYS A 457 9.54 0.48 -5.68
CA CYS A 457 8.86 1.51 -4.90
C CYS A 457 7.71 0.92 -4.08
N LEU A 458 6.82 0.17 -4.73
CA LEU A 458 5.65 -0.43 -4.10
C LEU A 458 6.04 -1.46 -3.02
N SER A 459 6.97 -2.36 -3.34
CA SER A 459 7.52 -3.32 -2.36
C SER A 459 8.20 -2.64 -1.18
N GLY A 460 8.96 -1.57 -1.43
CA GLY A 460 9.62 -0.80 -0.39
C GLY A 460 8.62 -0.06 0.50
N ALA A 461 7.58 0.52 -0.09
CA ALA A 461 6.51 1.19 0.64
C ALA A 461 5.79 0.23 1.59
N VAL A 462 5.41 -0.97 1.11
CA VAL A 462 4.78 -2.01 1.94
C VAL A 462 5.73 -2.52 3.02
N CYS A 463 6.99 -2.75 2.69
CA CYS A 463 7.99 -3.22 3.66
C CYS A 463 8.23 -2.21 4.79
N GLY A 464 8.39 -0.93 4.45
CA GLY A 464 8.63 0.13 5.43
C GLY A 464 7.44 0.34 6.36
N ASP A 465 6.24 0.32 5.80
CA ASP A 465 4.99 0.39 6.52
C ASP A 465 4.84 -0.79 7.50
N HIS A 466 5.01 -2.01 7.01
CA HIS A 466 4.97 -3.26 7.77
C HIS A 466 6.00 -3.32 8.92
N CYS A 467 7.08 -2.55 8.86
CA CYS A 467 8.09 -2.42 9.93
C CYS A 467 7.82 -1.25 10.87
N SER A 468 6.94 -0.32 10.52
CA SER A 468 6.80 0.96 11.22
C SER A 468 5.92 0.86 12.47
N PRO A 469 6.41 1.37 13.63
CA PRO A 469 5.59 1.42 14.84
C PRO A 469 4.50 2.51 14.82
N ILE A 470 4.41 3.30 13.76
CA ILE A 470 3.39 4.34 13.59
C ILE A 470 2.53 4.09 12.35
N SER A 471 2.63 2.90 11.75
CA SER A 471 1.86 2.49 10.59
C SER A 471 0.39 2.31 10.92
N ASP A 472 -0.47 2.79 10.03
CA ASP A 472 -1.92 2.62 10.14
C ASP A 472 -2.31 1.14 10.13
N THR A 473 -1.76 0.33 9.18
CA THR A 473 -2.08 -1.10 9.06
C THR A 473 -1.53 -1.90 10.24
N THR A 474 -0.32 -1.61 10.71
CA THR A 474 0.29 -2.27 11.87
C THR A 474 -0.49 -1.96 13.17
N ILE A 475 -0.97 -0.70 13.32
CA ILE A 475 -1.86 -0.33 14.45
C ILE A 475 -3.18 -1.09 14.35
N MET A 476 -3.79 -1.15 13.16
CA MET A 476 -5.07 -1.84 12.96
C MET A 476 -4.95 -3.36 13.11
N ALA A 477 -3.86 -3.98 12.66
CA ALA A 477 -3.58 -5.39 12.86
C ALA A 477 -3.43 -5.72 14.36
N SER A 478 -2.74 -4.84 15.11
CA SER A 478 -2.64 -4.94 16.58
C SER A 478 -4.01 -4.85 17.25
N ALA A 479 -4.84 -3.88 16.81
CA ALA A 479 -6.19 -3.69 17.33
C ALA A 479 -7.10 -4.88 17.00
N GLY A 480 -7.08 -5.35 15.74
CA GLY A 480 -7.84 -6.52 15.31
C GLY A 480 -7.48 -7.78 16.09
N ALA A 481 -6.19 -8.01 16.33
CA ALA A 481 -5.70 -9.13 17.14
C ALA A 481 -5.87 -8.92 18.65
N HIS A 482 -6.20 -7.74 19.14
CA HIS A 482 -6.11 -7.33 20.54
C HIS A 482 -4.71 -7.63 21.13
N CYS A 483 -3.67 -7.29 20.39
CA CYS A 483 -2.27 -7.44 20.74
C CYS A 483 -1.70 -6.10 21.21
N CYS A 484 -0.78 -6.12 22.18
CA CYS A 484 0.02 -4.93 22.46
C CYS A 484 0.81 -4.53 21.21
N HIS A 485 0.64 -3.29 20.77
CA HIS A 485 1.20 -2.79 19.51
C HIS A 485 2.72 -2.93 19.43
N VAL A 486 3.43 -2.61 20.52
CA VAL A 486 4.90 -2.74 20.59
C VAL A 486 5.33 -4.21 20.44
N ASN A 487 4.56 -5.14 21.01
CA ASN A 487 4.82 -6.58 20.87
C ASN A 487 4.64 -7.03 19.42
N HIS A 488 3.58 -6.57 18.75
CA HIS A 488 3.36 -6.86 17.34
C HIS A 488 4.54 -6.38 16.49
N VAL A 489 4.90 -5.09 16.56
CA VAL A 489 6.01 -4.51 15.78
C VAL A 489 7.32 -5.26 16.05
N SER A 490 7.68 -5.47 17.32
CA SER A 490 8.96 -6.11 17.67
C SER A 490 9.05 -7.57 17.24
N THR A 491 7.92 -8.30 17.21
CA THR A 491 7.87 -9.71 16.85
C THR A 491 7.88 -9.94 15.36
N GLN A 492 7.27 -9.04 14.55
CA GLN A 492 7.26 -9.18 13.10
C GLN A 492 8.52 -8.66 12.42
N LEU A 493 9.23 -7.70 13.04
CA LEU A 493 10.39 -7.04 12.43
C LEU A 493 11.47 -8.02 11.91
N PRO A 494 11.87 -9.10 12.61
CA PRO A 494 12.82 -10.07 12.06
C PRO A 494 12.31 -10.79 10.82
N TYR A 495 11.02 -11.05 10.72
CA TYR A 495 10.40 -11.68 9.54
C TYR A 495 10.42 -10.72 8.35
N ALA A 496 9.93 -9.50 8.56
CA ALA A 496 9.92 -8.46 7.55
C ALA A 496 11.33 -8.14 7.02
N MET A 497 12.32 -8.02 7.91
CA MET A 497 13.71 -7.76 7.52
C MET A 497 14.35 -8.92 6.73
N THR A 498 13.97 -10.17 6.99
CA THR A 498 14.43 -11.31 6.21
C THR A 498 13.91 -11.22 4.77
N ALA A 499 12.61 -11.02 4.58
CA ALA A 499 12.01 -10.83 3.26
C ALA A 499 12.56 -9.58 2.55
N ALA A 500 12.75 -8.47 3.28
CA ALA A 500 13.30 -7.23 2.75
C ALA A 500 14.73 -7.38 2.22
N ALA A 501 15.60 -8.08 2.96
CA ALA A 501 16.98 -8.30 2.54
C ALA A 501 17.07 -9.12 1.25
N ILE A 502 16.23 -10.16 1.11
CA ILE A 502 16.17 -10.97 -0.11
C ILE A 502 15.59 -10.13 -1.27
N SER A 503 14.54 -9.35 -1.02
CA SER A 503 13.93 -8.44 -2.01
C SER A 503 14.93 -7.41 -2.52
N ALA A 504 15.72 -6.79 -1.64
CA ALA A 504 16.78 -5.86 -2.01
C ALA A 504 17.82 -6.51 -2.92
N GLY A 505 18.23 -7.74 -2.59
CA GLY A 505 19.11 -8.55 -3.46
C GLY A 505 18.51 -8.80 -4.84
N CYS A 506 17.21 -9.09 -4.92
CA CYS A 506 16.52 -9.29 -6.19
C CYS A 506 16.46 -8.01 -7.03
N TYR A 507 16.18 -6.84 -6.44
CA TYR A 507 16.21 -5.57 -7.18
C TYR A 507 17.60 -5.21 -7.70
N LEU A 508 18.65 -5.53 -6.93
CA LEU A 508 20.03 -5.40 -7.42
C LEU A 508 20.30 -6.32 -8.60
N LEU A 509 19.83 -7.58 -8.53
CA LEU A 509 19.97 -8.55 -9.63
C LEU A 509 19.13 -8.18 -10.86
N CYS A 510 17.94 -7.61 -10.69
CA CYS A 510 17.15 -7.07 -11.79
C CYS A 510 17.92 -5.97 -12.54
N GLY A 511 18.50 -5.03 -11.82
CA GLY A 511 19.32 -3.99 -12.42
C GLY A 511 20.55 -4.55 -13.14
N ALA A 512 21.24 -5.52 -12.54
CA ALA A 512 22.39 -6.20 -13.16
C ALA A 512 21.97 -7.00 -14.41
N ALA A 513 20.83 -7.69 -14.36
CA ALA A 513 20.30 -8.42 -15.52
C ALA A 513 19.98 -7.46 -16.67
N GLN A 514 19.37 -6.32 -16.38
CA GLN A 514 19.08 -5.30 -17.39
C GLN A 514 20.36 -4.71 -17.98
N ALA A 515 21.40 -4.50 -17.16
CA ALA A 515 22.70 -4.00 -17.64
C ALA A 515 23.41 -4.99 -18.60
N VAL A 516 23.23 -6.31 -18.37
CA VAL A 516 23.91 -7.37 -19.16
C VAL A 516 23.07 -7.78 -20.36
N LEU A 517 21.77 -7.96 -20.18
CA LEU A 517 20.86 -8.52 -21.19
C LEU A 517 20.16 -7.43 -22.02
N GLY A 518 20.14 -6.17 -21.55
CA GLY A 518 19.42 -5.09 -22.21
C GLY A 518 17.95 -5.45 -22.42
N ASP A 519 17.43 -5.24 -23.61
CA ASP A 519 16.02 -5.52 -23.98
C ASP A 519 15.64 -7.01 -23.90
N ALA A 520 16.60 -7.92 -23.78
CA ALA A 520 16.32 -9.35 -23.55
C ALA A 520 15.95 -9.65 -22.09
N ALA A 521 16.23 -8.73 -21.16
CA ALA A 521 15.73 -8.81 -19.79
C ALA A 521 14.26 -8.40 -19.80
N ASN A 522 13.37 -9.36 -19.63
CA ASN A 522 11.94 -9.20 -19.75
C ASN A 522 11.20 -9.88 -18.59
N THR A 523 9.88 -9.96 -18.66
CA THR A 523 9.04 -10.61 -17.66
C THR A 523 9.43 -12.06 -17.37
N LEU A 524 10.01 -12.82 -18.33
CA LEU A 524 10.52 -14.17 -18.07
C LEU A 524 11.72 -14.14 -17.11
N THR A 525 12.60 -13.14 -17.25
CA THR A 525 13.71 -12.93 -16.31
C THR A 525 13.20 -12.67 -14.90
N SER A 526 12.09 -11.91 -14.75
CA SER A 526 11.48 -11.67 -13.43
C SER A 526 10.97 -12.94 -12.77
N PHE A 527 10.32 -13.83 -13.52
CA PHE A 527 9.87 -15.12 -12.98
C PHE A 527 11.04 -16.02 -12.55
N VAL A 528 12.14 -16.02 -13.30
CA VAL A 528 13.36 -16.75 -12.91
C VAL A 528 13.94 -16.18 -11.62
N LEU A 529 14.07 -14.85 -11.53
CA LEU A 529 14.58 -14.19 -10.32
C LEU A 529 13.65 -14.42 -9.12
N LEU A 530 12.35 -14.39 -9.33
CA LEU A 530 11.37 -14.69 -8.29
C LEU A 530 11.49 -16.14 -7.79
N ALA A 531 11.63 -17.10 -8.70
CA ALA A 531 11.85 -18.50 -8.31
C ALA A 531 13.15 -18.67 -7.52
N CYS A 532 14.23 -17.99 -7.92
CA CYS A 532 15.49 -17.96 -7.16
C CYS A 532 15.30 -17.32 -5.78
N ALA A 533 14.55 -16.21 -5.69
CA ALA A 533 14.27 -15.53 -4.43
C ALA A 533 13.51 -16.44 -3.45
N ILE A 534 12.47 -17.12 -3.92
CA ILE A 534 11.69 -18.09 -3.14
C ILE A 534 12.61 -19.23 -2.67
N ALA A 535 13.46 -19.77 -3.55
CA ALA A 535 14.40 -20.83 -3.19
C ALA A 535 15.39 -20.35 -2.10
N ILE A 536 15.95 -19.16 -2.25
CA ILE A 536 16.85 -18.56 -1.25
C ILE A 536 16.14 -18.40 0.09
N GLU A 537 14.91 -17.88 0.10
CA GLU A 537 14.14 -17.70 1.32
C GLU A 537 13.88 -19.03 2.03
N LEU A 538 13.43 -20.05 1.30
CA LEU A 538 13.19 -21.39 1.85
C LEU A 538 14.48 -22.02 2.41
N VAL A 539 15.62 -21.79 1.76
CA VAL A 539 16.95 -22.24 2.26
C VAL A 539 17.31 -21.49 3.54
N VAL A 540 17.17 -20.17 3.57
CA VAL A 540 17.45 -19.34 4.76
C VAL A 540 16.59 -19.79 5.93
N LEU A 541 15.29 -19.95 5.74
CA LEU A 541 14.36 -20.39 6.78
C LEU A 541 14.66 -21.83 7.26
N SER A 542 15.06 -22.71 6.35
CA SER A 542 15.47 -24.09 6.69
C SER A 542 16.75 -24.11 7.53
N ILE A 543 17.73 -23.25 7.22
CA ILE A 543 18.96 -23.09 8.02
C ILE A 543 18.63 -22.55 9.42
N VAL A 544 17.76 -21.53 9.50
CA VAL A 544 17.30 -20.99 10.80
C VAL A 544 16.64 -22.09 11.62
N ARG A 545 15.75 -22.89 11.03
CA ARG A 545 15.08 -24.02 11.67
C ARG A 545 16.07 -25.06 12.18
N ALA A 546 17.06 -25.43 11.39
CA ALA A 546 18.08 -26.40 11.76
C ALA A 546 18.94 -25.92 12.96
N ARG A 547 19.33 -24.65 12.96
CA ARG A 547 20.09 -24.05 14.08
C ARG A 547 19.31 -24.02 15.38
N MET A 548 18.03 -23.65 15.32
CA MET A 548 17.17 -23.59 16.51
C MET A 548 16.86 -24.96 17.09
N GLY A 549 16.76 -26.00 16.25
CA GLY A 549 16.61 -27.39 16.69
C GLY A 549 17.86 -27.94 17.40
N HIS A 550 19.06 -27.39 17.15
CA HIS A 550 20.29 -27.75 17.85
C HIS A 550 20.42 -27.09 19.22
N THR A 551 20.06 -25.79 19.32
CA THR A 551 20.09 -25.06 20.60
C THR A 551 19.13 -25.63 21.63
N GLY A 552 17.93 -26.07 21.24
CA GLY A 552 16.97 -26.72 22.14
C GLY A 552 17.43 -28.07 22.66
N LYS A 553 18.29 -28.79 21.94
CA LYS A 553 18.88 -30.06 22.41
C LYS A 553 20.03 -29.86 23.41
N GLU A 554 20.81 -28.78 23.26
CA GLU A 554 21.91 -28.47 24.19
C GLU A 554 21.40 -27.94 25.54
N GLU A 555 20.28 -27.23 25.58
CA GLU A 555 19.69 -26.78 26.85
C GLU A 555 19.07 -27.95 27.64
N VAL A 556 18.44 -28.91 26.96
CA VAL A 556 17.86 -30.11 27.61
C VAL A 556 18.95 -31.06 28.11
N THR A 557 20.16 -31.06 27.54
CA THR A 557 21.29 -31.88 28.00
C THR A 557 22.09 -31.23 29.15
N LYS A 558 21.85 -29.94 29.43
CA LYS A 558 22.50 -29.19 30.52
C LYS A 558 21.60 -28.96 31.75
N SER A 559 20.32 -29.30 31.68
CA SER A 559 19.35 -29.33 32.77
C SER A 559 19.24 -30.76 33.34
#